data_8cff3be459788994a12535a197b5485e
#
_entry.id   8cff3be459788994a12535a197b5485e
#
_cell.length_a   1.000
_cell.length_b   1.000
_cell.length_c   1.000
_cell.angle_alpha   90.00
_cell.angle_beta   90.00
_cell.angle_gamma   90.00
#
_symmetry.space_group_name_H-M   'P 1'
#
loop_
_entity.id
_entity.type
_entity.pdbx_description
1 polymer ?
#
loop_
_entity_poly.entity_id
_entity_poly.type
_entity_poly.pdbx_seq_one_letter_code
_entity_poly.pdbx_strand_id
1 'polypeptide(L)'
;MRLLTIGTLKGQLAAAAKIAADKSASAIHADCIDIAMAMLRSGKGADLLMVDIAIDIHDLVVRLDAERIHVPIVACGTHDDTPAAIAAIDAGAKEYIPLPPDPEMIAAILAAVAQDTCELVYRDESIANRIVGRTVADVERDLILETLKRCLGNRTRAANILGISLRTLRNKLTVYAADGVRVPPPNSGEVRGAA
;
A
#
# COMPACT_ATOMS: atom_id res chain seq x y z
N MET A 1 8.97 -5.01 15.79
CA MET A 1 9.09 -4.36 14.48
C MET A 1 10.30 -4.90 13.76
N ARG A 2 10.20 -5.17 12.46
CA ARG A 2 11.29 -5.73 11.63
C ARG A 2 11.76 -4.65 10.66
N LEU A 3 13.03 -4.30 10.73
CA LEU A 3 13.68 -3.31 9.90
C LEU A 3 14.57 -4.00 8.87
N LEU A 4 14.41 -3.68 7.59
CA LEU A 4 15.33 -4.10 6.54
C LEU A 4 16.09 -2.87 6.03
N THR A 5 17.42 -2.90 6.15
CA THR A 5 18.29 -1.86 5.60
C THR A 5 18.83 -2.30 4.25
N ILE A 6 18.82 -1.39 3.25
CA ILE A 6 19.28 -1.69 1.88
C ILE A 6 20.33 -0.66 1.48
N GLY A 7 21.53 -1.13 1.14
CA GLY A 7 22.62 -0.29 0.66
C GLY A 7 23.90 -0.36 1.47
N THR A 8 24.90 0.40 1.05
CA THR A 8 26.28 0.27 1.54
C THR A 8 26.81 1.51 2.30
N LEU A 9 25.94 2.43 2.73
CA LEU A 9 26.33 3.68 3.41
C LEU A 9 27.36 3.47 4.53
N LYS A 10 28.58 3.11 4.16
CA LYS A 10 29.85 3.05 4.93
C LYS A 10 29.70 2.92 6.48
N GLY A 11 28.82 2.03 6.93
CA GLY A 11 28.54 1.81 8.34
C GLY A 11 27.53 2.77 8.99
N GLN A 12 27.12 3.84 8.35
CA GLN A 12 26.13 4.79 8.91
C GLN A 12 24.73 4.20 8.92
N LEU A 13 24.39 3.43 7.89
CA LEU A 13 23.13 2.69 7.85
C LEU A 13 23.10 1.59 8.94
N ALA A 14 24.25 0.98 9.22
CA ALA A 14 24.40 0.05 10.34
C ALA A 14 24.24 0.73 11.70
N ALA A 15 24.71 1.98 11.85
CA ALA A 15 24.47 2.78 13.05
C ALA A 15 22.99 3.08 13.25
N ALA A 16 22.28 3.46 12.18
CA ALA A 16 20.83 3.66 12.21
C ALA A 16 20.09 2.38 12.58
N ALA A 17 20.47 1.24 11.98
CA ALA A 17 19.92 -0.07 12.32
C ALA A 17 20.18 -0.47 13.78
N LYS A 18 21.34 -0.14 14.32
CA LYS A 18 21.68 -0.39 15.74
C LYS A 18 20.81 0.44 16.67
N ILE A 19 20.62 1.72 16.39
CA ILE A 19 19.73 2.60 17.17
C ILE A 19 18.28 2.07 17.11
N ALA A 20 17.82 1.60 15.95
CA ALA A 20 16.52 1.00 15.80
C ALA A 20 16.39 -0.32 16.59
N ALA A 21 17.45 -1.14 16.62
CA ALA A 21 17.48 -2.39 17.40
C ALA A 21 17.43 -2.12 18.92
N ASP A 22 18.09 -1.07 19.42
CA ASP A 22 18.01 -0.65 20.81
C ASP A 22 16.59 -0.20 21.22
N LYS A 23 15.77 0.19 20.25
CA LYS A 23 14.35 0.54 20.41
C LYS A 23 13.37 -0.62 20.15
N SER A 24 13.84 -1.87 20.31
CA SER A 24 13.04 -3.11 20.15
C SER A 24 12.68 -3.48 18.70
N ALA A 25 13.45 -3.05 17.72
CA ALA A 25 13.33 -3.48 16.34
C ALA A 25 14.38 -4.57 16.01
N SER A 26 14.00 -5.63 15.29
CA SER A 26 14.98 -6.54 14.71
C SER A 26 15.43 -5.99 13.36
N ALA A 27 16.74 -5.80 13.18
CA ALA A 27 17.29 -5.27 11.94
C ALA A 27 17.99 -6.37 11.14
N ILE A 28 17.70 -6.42 9.84
CA ILE A 28 18.40 -7.24 8.84
C ILE A 28 18.93 -6.32 7.75
N HIS A 29 19.99 -6.76 7.07
CA HIS A 29 20.68 -5.95 6.06
C HIS A 29 20.75 -6.66 4.72
N ALA A 30 20.63 -5.89 3.65
CA ALA A 30 20.82 -6.32 2.27
C ALA A 30 21.69 -5.29 1.53
N ASP A 31 22.69 -5.76 0.79
CA ASP A 31 23.62 -4.89 0.07
C ASP A 31 22.98 -4.29 -1.20
N CYS A 32 21.94 -4.92 -1.75
CA CYS A 32 21.27 -4.50 -2.97
C CYS A 32 19.80 -4.88 -2.99
N ILE A 33 19.05 -4.33 -3.96
CA ILE A 33 17.61 -4.56 -4.13
C ILE A 33 17.31 -6.05 -4.33
N ASP A 34 18.11 -6.79 -5.11
CA ASP A 34 17.82 -8.20 -5.41
C ASP A 34 17.87 -9.08 -4.15
N ILE A 35 18.84 -8.84 -3.27
CA ILE A 35 18.96 -9.54 -1.99
C ILE A 35 17.78 -9.14 -1.08
N ALA A 36 17.42 -7.86 -1.03
CA ALA A 36 16.29 -7.37 -0.26
C ALA A 36 14.98 -8.03 -0.71
N MET A 37 14.73 -8.08 -2.01
CA MET A 37 13.54 -8.75 -2.58
C MET A 37 13.52 -10.25 -2.25
N ALA A 38 14.67 -10.93 -2.36
CA ALA A 38 14.76 -12.34 -1.95
C ALA A 38 14.44 -12.56 -0.48
N MET A 39 14.90 -11.67 0.41
CA MET A 39 14.59 -11.73 1.83
C MET A 39 13.09 -11.49 2.10
N LEU A 40 12.47 -10.54 1.44
CA LEU A 40 11.04 -10.26 1.57
C LEU A 40 10.19 -11.45 1.10
N ARG A 41 10.54 -12.09 -0.03
CA ARG A 41 9.89 -13.30 -0.56
C ARG A 41 10.04 -14.50 0.37
N SER A 42 11.15 -14.63 1.09
CA SER A 42 11.41 -15.76 1.98
C SER A 42 10.56 -15.76 3.27
N GLY A 43 9.62 -14.83 3.40
CA GLY A 43 8.73 -14.70 4.56
C GLY A 43 9.40 -14.05 5.78
N LYS A 44 10.66 -13.64 5.70
CA LYS A 44 11.30 -12.88 6.78
C LYS A 44 10.63 -11.53 7.00
N GLY A 45 9.95 -10.99 5.96
CA GLY A 45 9.15 -9.77 6.01
C GLY A 45 9.89 -8.57 6.61
N ALA A 46 9.46 -7.38 6.29
CA ALA A 46 9.90 -6.15 6.95
C ALA A 46 8.69 -5.26 7.21
N ASP A 47 8.73 -4.53 8.30
CA ASP A 47 7.69 -3.55 8.64
C ASP A 47 8.13 -2.14 8.21
N LEU A 48 9.43 -1.96 7.94
CA LEU A 48 10.05 -0.73 7.43
C LEU A 48 11.29 -1.04 6.61
N LEU A 49 11.48 -0.34 5.49
CA LEU A 49 12.69 -0.33 4.68
C LEU A 49 13.46 0.97 4.91
N MET A 50 14.74 0.88 5.28
CA MET A 50 15.67 2.01 5.27
C MET A 50 16.63 1.84 4.10
N VAL A 51 16.60 2.74 3.15
CA VAL A 51 17.27 2.60 1.85
C VAL A 51 18.28 3.73 1.66
N ASP A 52 19.50 3.36 1.28
CA ASP A 52 20.52 4.32 0.83
C ASP A 52 20.04 5.06 -0.42
N ILE A 53 20.10 6.41 -0.44
CA ILE A 53 19.73 7.22 -1.61
C ILE A 53 20.58 6.95 -2.86
N ALA A 54 21.72 6.27 -2.72
CA ALA A 54 22.51 5.79 -3.85
C ALA A 54 21.83 4.64 -4.61
N ILE A 55 20.80 4.03 -4.02
CA ILE A 55 20.01 2.97 -4.63
C ILE A 55 18.83 3.60 -5.40
N ASP A 56 18.51 3.01 -6.54
CA ASP A 56 17.33 3.42 -7.31
C ASP A 56 16.04 3.06 -6.57
N ILE A 57 15.49 4.04 -5.81
CA ILE A 57 14.28 3.89 -5.03
C ILE A 57 13.07 3.66 -5.94
N HIS A 58 13.07 4.24 -7.15
CA HIS A 58 11.99 4.04 -8.09
C HIS A 58 11.91 2.59 -8.57
N ASP A 59 13.05 1.98 -8.93
CA ASP A 59 13.11 0.55 -9.29
C ASP A 59 12.65 -0.34 -8.12
N LEU A 60 13.05 -0.01 -6.90
CA LEU A 60 12.61 -0.72 -5.70
C LEU A 60 11.09 -0.65 -5.52
N VAL A 61 10.48 0.53 -5.66
CA VAL A 61 9.03 0.74 -5.53
C VAL A 61 8.29 -0.07 -6.59
N VAL A 62 8.72 0.00 -7.86
CA VAL A 62 8.10 -0.75 -8.96
C VAL A 62 8.13 -2.25 -8.70
N ARG A 63 9.25 -2.78 -8.18
CA ARG A 63 9.38 -4.22 -7.86
C ARG A 63 8.51 -4.62 -6.67
N LEU A 64 8.42 -3.79 -5.63
CA LEU A 64 7.54 -4.03 -4.48
C LEU A 64 6.08 -4.07 -4.90
N ASP A 65 5.64 -3.10 -5.73
CA ASP A 65 4.29 -3.04 -6.26
C ASP A 65 3.95 -4.24 -7.14
N ALA A 66 4.87 -4.67 -7.99
CA ALA A 66 4.69 -5.86 -8.84
C ALA A 66 4.44 -7.13 -8.01
N GLU A 67 5.01 -7.22 -6.82
CA GLU A 67 4.85 -8.34 -5.90
C GLU A 67 3.77 -8.09 -4.82
N ARG A 68 3.08 -6.94 -4.87
CA ARG A 68 2.07 -6.53 -3.89
C ARG A 68 2.60 -6.46 -2.46
N ILE A 69 3.86 -6.11 -2.30
CA ILE A 69 4.50 -5.92 -1.01
C ILE A 69 4.38 -4.45 -0.64
N HIS A 70 3.58 -4.14 0.38
CA HIS A 70 3.35 -2.77 0.86
C HIS A 70 4.11 -2.56 2.16
N VAL A 71 5.32 -2.02 2.05
CA VAL A 71 6.17 -1.68 3.21
C VAL A 71 6.64 -0.23 3.04
N PRO A 72 6.53 0.61 4.08
CA PRO A 72 7.01 1.98 4.00
C PRO A 72 8.52 2.05 3.78
N ILE A 73 8.93 2.98 2.92
CA ILE A 73 10.33 3.20 2.55
C ILE A 73 10.77 4.52 3.16
N VAL A 74 11.89 4.51 3.86
CA VAL A 74 12.59 5.69 4.36
C VAL A 74 13.94 5.76 3.66
N ALA A 75 14.19 6.86 2.96
CA ALA A 75 15.46 7.12 2.30
C ALA A 75 16.49 7.65 3.31
N CYS A 76 17.72 7.22 3.20
CA CYS A 76 18.81 7.65 4.07
C CYS A 76 19.97 8.19 3.24
N GLY A 77 20.49 9.36 3.58
CA GLY A 77 21.60 9.97 2.86
C GLY A 77 22.36 11.01 3.70
N THR A 78 23.40 11.62 3.13
CA THR A 78 24.18 12.64 3.83
C THR A 78 23.44 13.98 3.90
N HIS A 79 23.74 14.82 4.87
CA HIS A 79 23.08 16.11 5.11
C HIS A 79 23.12 17.08 3.92
N ASP A 80 24.11 16.95 3.04
CA ASP A 80 24.35 17.92 1.97
C ASP A 80 23.61 17.58 0.66
N ASP A 81 22.82 16.51 0.61
CA ASP A 81 22.21 16.00 -0.62
C ASP A 81 20.68 16.26 -0.68
N THR A 82 20.32 17.54 -0.51
CA THR A 82 18.90 17.98 -0.61
C THR A 82 18.23 17.59 -1.93
N PRO A 83 18.87 17.71 -3.10
CA PRO A 83 18.26 17.27 -4.36
C PRO A 83 17.94 15.78 -4.39
N ALA A 84 18.84 14.94 -3.86
CA ALA A 84 18.62 13.52 -3.80
C ALA A 84 17.52 13.14 -2.79
N ALA A 85 17.39 13.88 -1.68
CA ALA A 85 16.30 13.73 -0.74
C ALA A 85 14.94 14.00 -1.40
N ILE A 86 14.81 15.07 -2.17
CA ILE A 86 13.59 15.40 -2.91
C ILE A 86 13.29 14.31 -3.94
N ALA A 87 14.29 13.90 -4.73
CA ALA A 87 14.14 12.83 -5.71
C ALA A 87 13.71 11.50 -5.08
N ALA A 88 14.19 11.18 -3.89
CA ALA A 88 13.79 9.98 -3.16
C ALA A 88 12.32 10.02 -2.72
N ILE A 89 11.83 11.16 -2.24
CA ILE A 89 10.41 11.34 -1.89
C ILE A 89 9.53 11.25 -3.15
N ASP A 90 9.92 11.91 -4.24
CA ASP A 90 9.20 11.85 -5.53
C ASP A 90 9.19 10.43 -6.11
N ALA A 91 10.22 9.64 -5.85
CA ALA A 91 10.31 8.22 -6.24
C ALA A 91 9.44 7.28 -5.38
N GLY A 92 8.86 7.77 -4.29
CA GLY A 92 7.94 7.01 -3.44
C GLY A 92 8.46 6.71 -2.03
N ALA A 93 9.60 7.26 -1.61
CA ALA A 93 10.00 7.21 -0.21
C ALA A 93 9.03 8.05 0.64
N LYS A 94 8.64 7.52 1.80
CA LYS A 94 7.73 8.19 2.72
C LYS A 94 8.43 9.32 3.48
N GLU A 95 9.70 9.15 3.76
CA GLU A 95 10.49 10.09 4.53
C GLU A 95 11.98 9.99 4.20
N TYR A 96 12.74 11.02 4.58
CA TYR A 96 14.19 11.07 4.41
C TYR A 96 14.89 11.29 5.76
N ILE A 97 15.91 10.50 6.04
CA ILE A 97 16.76 10.61 7.23
C ILE A 97 18.17 11.06 6.82
N PRO A 98 18.59 12.24 7.26
CA PRO A 98 19.99 12.63 7.12
C PRO A 98 20.90 11.80 8.02
N LEU A 99 22.04 11.40 7.49
CA LEU A 99 23.07 10.67 8.24
C LEU A 99 24.26 11.59 8.60
N PRO A 100 24.84 11.49 9.80
CA PRO A 100 24.63 10.47 10.85
C PRO A 100 23.25 10.61 11.52
N PRO A 101 22.62 9.46 11.84
CA PRO A 101 21.23 9.46 12.30
C PRO A 101 21.11 10.01 13.72
N ASP A 102 20.09 10.85 13.93
CA ASP A 102 19.68 11.27 15.26
C ASP A 102 18.81 10.17 15.90
N PRO A 103 19.14 9.69 17.11
CA PRO A 103 18.36 8.69 17.82
C PRO A 103 16.88 9.10 18.07
N GLU A 104 16.63 10.38 18.29
CA GLU A 104 15.26 10.90 18.49
C GLU A 104 14.46 10.85 17.19
N MET A 105 15.08 11.22 16.08
CA MET A 105 14.46 11.15 14.76
C MET A 105 14.09 9.71 14.36
N ILE A 106 15.02 8.76 14.56
CA ILE A 106 14.74 7.35 14.31
C ILE A 106 13.59 6.87 15.19
N ALA A 107 13.58 7.23 16.48
CA ALA A 107 12.49 6.86 17.38
C ALA A 107 11.13 7.43 16.92
N ALA A 108 11.10 8.67 16.46
CA ALA A 108 9.89 9.30 15.93
C ALA A 108 9.36 8.58 14.67
N ILE A 109 10.24 8.23 13.73
CA ILE A 109 9.88 7.50 12.51
C ILE A 109 9.38 6.10 12.82
N LEU A 110 10.06 5.38 13.72
CA LEU A 110 9.60 4.06 14.15
C LEU A 110 8.21 4.13 14.82
N ALA A 111 7.95 5.17 15.61
CA ALA A 111 6.64 5.39 16.22
C ALA A 111 5.57 5.73 15.17
N ALA A 112 5.88 6.60 14.20
CA ALA A 112 4.96 6.97 13.13
C ALA A 112 4.59 5.74 12.25
N VAL A 113 5.58 4.94 11.88
CA VAL A 113 5.34 3.70 11.10
C VAL A 113 4.53 2.69 11.91
N ALA A 114 4.79 2.56 13.22
CA ALA A 114 4.01 1.67 14.08
C ALA A 114 2.53 2.12 14.17
N GLN A 115 2.26 3.43 14.18
CA GLN A 115 0.90 3.97 14.16
C GLN A 115 0.21 3.73 12.81
N ASP A 116 0.89 3.96 11.70
CA ASP A 116 0.35 3.70 10.36
C ASP A 116 0.08 2.21 10.12
N THR A 117 0.95 1.33 10.62
CA THR A 117 0.73 -0.12 10.55
C THR A 117 -0.49 -0.51 11.39
N CYS A 118 -0.71 0.14 12.53
CA CYS A 118 -1.90 -0.06 13.36
C CYS A 118 -3.17 0.40 12.64
N GLU A 119 -3.14 1.54 11.92
CA GLU A 119 -4.29 2.00 11.12
C GLU A 119 -4.58 1.08 9.92
N LEU A 120 -3.56 0.52 9.27
CA LEU A 120 -3.74 -0.44 8.17
C LEU A 120 -4.31 -1.77 8.67
N VAL A 121 -3.81 -2.29 9.79
CA VAL A 121 -4.35 -3.50 10.45
C VAL A 121 -5.78 -3.24 10.95
N TYR A 122 -6.06 -2.06 11.52
CA TYR A 122 -7.41 -1.69 11.94
C TYR A 122 -8.38 -1.54 10.76
N ARG A 123 -7.89 -1.11 9.58
CA ARG A 123 -8.69 -1.09 8.35
C ARG A 123 -8.97 -2.49 7.83
N ASP A 124 -8.00 -3.38 7.87
CA ASP A 124 -8.15 -4.77 7.43
C ASP A 124 -9.04 -5.58 8.39
N GLU A 125 -8.84 -5.45 9.70
CA GLU A 125 -9.73 -6.03 10.70
C GLU A 125 -11.16 -5.44 10.64
N SER A 126 -11.29 -4.14 10.35
CA SER A 126 -12.61 -3.51 10.21
C SER A 126 -13.35 -4.01 8.97
N ILE A 127 -12.64 -4.30 7.87
CA ILE A 127 -13.22 -4.89 6.66
C ILE A 127 -13.62 -6.35 6.92
N ALA A 128 -12.72 -7.15 7.52
CA ALA A 128 -13.02 -8.53 7.89
C ALA A 128 -14.22 -8.61 8.85
N ASN A 129 -14.23 -7.80 9.92
CA ASN A 129 -15.34 -7.75 10.88
C ASN A 129 -16.65 -7.24 10.28
N ARG A 130 -16.60 -6.43 9.21
CA ARG A 130 -17.81 -5.98 8.49
C ARG A 130 -18.35 -7.03 7.53
N ILE A 131 -17.53 -8.01 7.15
CA ILE A 131 -17.89 -9.10 6.23
C ILE A 131 -18.26 -10.38 6.99
N VAL A 132 -17.53 -10.69 8.08
CA VAL A 132 -17.78 -11.88 8.90
C VAL A 132 -19.15 -11.78 9.59
N GLY A 133 -19.95 -12.84 9.43
CA GLY A 133 -21.33 -12.88 9.96
C GLY A 133 -22.40 -12.36 8.99
N ARG A 134 -22.02 -11.89 7.81
CA ARG A 134 -22.94 -11.50 6.73
C ARG A 134 -23.06 -12.60 5.69
N THR A 135 -24.17 -12.66 5.02
CA THR A 135 -24.32 -13.62 3.91
C THR A 135 -23.50 -13.18 2.69
N VAL A 136 -23.07 -14.14 1.87
CA VAL A 136 -22.36 -13.84 0.61
C VAL A 136 -23.21 -12.93 -0.27
N ALA A 137 -24.52 -13.11 -0.28
CA ALA A 137 -25.45 -12.27 -1.03
C ALA A 137 -25.45 -10.80 -0.58
N ASP A 138 -25.34 -10.53 0.72
CA ASP A 138 -25.26 -9.19 1.28
C ASP A 138 -23.93 -8.52 0.93
N VAL A 139 -22.84 -9.24 1.05
CA VAL A 139 -21.50 -8.73 0.69
C VAL A 139 -21.41 -8.45 -0.80
N GLU A 140 -21.92 -9.35 -1.63
CA GLU A 140 -21.97 -9.17 -3.08
C GLU A 140 -22.80 -7.93 -3.47
N ARG A 141 -23.96 -7.77 -2.86
CA ARG A 141 -24.83 -6.61 -3.09
C ARG A 141 -24.12 -5.31 -2.79
N ASP A 142 -23.49 -5.21 -1.62
CA ASP A 142 -22.80 -4.00 -1.21
C ASP A 142 -21.59 -3.70 -2.09
N LEU A 143 -20.83 -4.73 -2.49
CA LEU A 143 -19.72 -4.59 -3.42
C LEU A 143 -20.18 -4.06 -4.78
N ILE A 144 -21.28 -4.59 -5.32
CA ILE A 144 -21.85 -4.16 -6.59
C ILE A 144 -22.31 -2.70 -6.51
N LEU A 145 -23.02 -2.32 -5.46
CA LEU A 145 -23.54 -0.96 -5.29
C LEU A 145 -22.43 0.06 -5.09
N GLU A 146 -21.42 -0.28 -4.29
CA GLU A 146 -20.27 0.60 -4.05
C GLU A 146 -19.41 0.78 -5.30
N THR A 147 -19.16 -0.30 -6.06
CA THR A 147 -18.46 -0.23 -7.34
C THR A 147 -19.22 0.63 -8.34
N LEU A 148 -20.54 0.50 -8.38
CA LEU A 148 -21.38 1.29 -9.27
C LEU A 148 -21.37 2.78 -8.90
N LYS A 149 -21.37 3.14 -7.62
CA LYS A 149 -21.21 4.53 -7.14
C LYS A 149 -19.87 5.10 -7.58
N ARG A 150 -18.76 4.37 -7.36
CA ARG A 150 -17.41 4.79 -7.78
C ARG A 150 -17.30 4.96 -9.30
N CYS A 151 -18.05 4.17 -10.05
CA CYS A 151 -18.13 4.30 -11.51
C CYS A 151 -19.14 5.38 -11.96
N LEU A 152 -19.68 6.19 -11.07
CA LEU A 152 -20.67 7.24 -11.37
C LEU A 152 -21.88 6.71 -12.17
N GLY A 153 -22.34 5.49 -11.86
CA GLY A 153 -23.45 4.82 -12.52
C GLY A 153 -23.13 4.16 -13.87
N ASN A 154 -21.86 4.16 -14.31
CA ASN A 154 -21.44 3.49 -15.54
C ASN A 154 -21.43 1.97 -15.33
N ARG A 155 -22.47 1.30 -15.87
CA ARG A 155 -22.70 -0.14 -15.69
C ARG A 155 -21.70 -1.00 -16.43
N THR A 156 -21.24 -0.56 -17.60
CA THR A 156 -20.22 -1.28 -18.38
C THR A 156 -18.88 -1.32 -17.65
N ARG A 157 -18.44 -0.17 -17.14
CA ARG A 157 -17.21 -0.05 -16.37
C ARG A 157 -17.30 -0.84 -15.06
N ALA A 158 -18.43 -0.76 -14.36
CA ALA A 158 -18.65 -1.51 -13.12
C ALA A 158 -18.64 -3.04 -13.36
N ALA A 159 -19.27 -3.53 -14.42
CA ALA A 159 -19.26 -4.94 -14.77
C ALA A 159 -17.86 -5.46 -15.06
N ASN A 160 -17.04 -4.68 -15.79
CA ASN A 160 -15.65 -5.00 -16.07
C ASN A 160 -14.80 -5.09 -14.78
N ILE A 161 -14.94 -4.13 -13.86
CA ILE A 161 -14.23 -4.13 -12.57
C ILE A 161 -14.64 -5.33 -11.71
N LEU A 162 -15.93 -5.68 -11.70
CA LEU A 162 -16.47 -6.80 -10.92
C LEU A 162 -16.21 -8.17 -11.56
N GLY A 163 -15.69 -8.22 -12.79
CA GLY A 163 -15.44 -9.47 -13.52
C GLY A 163 -16.73 -10.22 -13.89
N ILE A 164 -17.88 -9.53 -14.02
CA ILE A 164 -19.17 -10.12 -14.38
C ILE A 164 -19.69 -9.56 -15.70
N SER A 165 -20.61 -10.31 -16.35
CA SER A 165 -21.24 -9.81 -17.57
C SER A 165 -22.17 -8.62 -17.27
N LEU A 166 -22.30 -7.70 -18.23
CA LEU A 166 -23.24 -6.58 -18.14
C LEU A 166 -24.69 -7.07 -17.92
N ARG A 167 -25.05 -8.21 -18.53
CA ARG A 167 -26.35 -8.87 -18.35
C ARG A 167 -26.55 -9.32 -16.90
N THR A 168 -25.53 -9.96 -16.31
CA THR A 168 -25.53 -10.39 -14.90
C THR A 168 -25.71 -9.19 -13.97
N LEU A 169 -24.96 -8.11 -14.22
CA LEU A 169 -25.06 -6.90 -13.41
C LEU A 169 -26.48 -6.30 -13.49
N ARG A 170 -27.06 -6.19 -14.70
CA ARG A 170 -28.42 -5.65 -14.87
C ARG A 170 -29.46 -6.48 -14.14
N ASN A 171 -29.38 -7.81 -14.24
CA ASN A 171 -30.32 -8.72 -13.55
C ASN A 171 -30.23 -8.52 -12.02
N LYS A 172 -29.04 -8.46 -11.47
CA LYS A 172 -28.83 -8.25 -10.02
C LYS A 172 -29.36 -6.89 -9.57
N LEU A 173 -29.12 -5.81 -10.33
CA LEU A 173 -29.64 -4.49 -10.01
C LEU A 173 -31.18 -4.44 -10.06
N THR A 174 -31.82 -5.21 -10.95
CA THR A 174 -33.29 -5.31 -11.02
C THR A 174 -33.83 -6.00 -9.76
N VAL A 175 -33.20 -7.08 -9.31
CA VAL A 175 -33.57 -7.77 -8.05
C VAL A 175 -33.41 -6.82 -6.86
N TYR A 176 -32.27 -6.14 -6.75
CA TYR A 176 -32.04 -5.21 -5.63
C TYR A 176 -33.03 -4.05 -5.61
N ALA A 177 -33.44 -3.55 -6.79
CA ALA A 177 -34.47 -2.52 -6.87
C ALA A 177 -35.86 -3.04 -6.43
N ALA A 178 -36.17 -4.31 -6.74
CA ALA A 178 -37.42 -4.96 -6.30
C ALA A 178 -37.41 -5.17 -4.76
N ASP A 179 -36.24 -5.44 -4.19
CA ASP A 179 -36.03 -5.56 -2.72
C ASP A 179 -35.99 -4.19 -2.00
N GLY A 180 -36.29 -3.08 -2.70
CA GLY A 180 -36.33 -1.73 -2.14
C GLY A 180 -34.95 -1.09 -1.94
N VAL A 181 -33.88 -1.68 -2.45
CA VAL A 181 -32.54 -1.13 -2.34
C VAL A 181 -32.33 0.01 -3.34
N ARG A 182 -31.82 1.14 -2.86
CA ARG A 182 -31.57 2.31 -3.71
C ARG A 182 -30.43 2.09 -4.67
N VAL A 183 -30.72 1.84 -5.94
CA VAL A 183 -29.74 1.65 -7.01
C VAL A 183 -29.36 3.00 -7.62
N PRO A 184 -28.06 3.33 -7.78
CA PRO A 184 -27.62 4.55 -8.46
C PRO A 184 -28.19 4.62 -9.88
N PRO A 185 -28.65 5.81 -10.34
CA PRO A 185 -29.18 5.98 -11.69
C PRO A 185 -28.10 5.68 -12.74
N PRO A 186 -28.46 5.20 -13.93
CA PRO A 186 -27.53 5.01 -15.02
C PRO A 186 -26.93 6.36 -15.45
N ASN A 187 -25.62 6.37 -15.73
CA ASN A 187 -24.98 7.56 -16.29
C ASN A 187 -25.60 7.84 -17.67
N SER A 188 -26.08 9.05 -17.88
CA SER A 188 -26.81 9.50 -19.11
C SER A 188 -25.95 9.51 -20.40
N GLY A 189 -24.76 8.94 -20.38
CA GLY A 189 -23.83 8.83 -21.51
C GLY A 189 -23.97 7.57 -22.37
N GLU A 190 -24.86 6.64 -22.05
CA GLU A 190 -25.18 5.52 -22.95
C GLU A 190 -26.19 5.99 -23.99
N VAL A 191 -25.68 6.59 -25.08
CA VAL A 191 -26.46 6.80 -26.31
C VAL A 191 -27.02 5.46 -26.74
N ARG A 192 -28.35 5.38 -26.80
CA ARG A 192 -29.11 4.31 -27.44
C ARG A 192 -28.63 4.17 -28.87
N GLY A 193 -27.83 3.16 -29.16
CA GLY A 193 -27.68 2.60 -30.47
C GLY A 193 -28.96 1.82 -30.74
N ALA A 194 -29.96 2.50 -31.33
CA ALA A 194 -31.08 1.84 -31.95
C ALA A 194 -30.74 1.66 -33.42
N ALA A 195 -30.74 0.46 -33.91
CA ALA A 195 -31.30 -0.03 -35.16
C ALA A 195 -30.93 -1.51 -35.32
#